data_fba329597176e3f0993f8a3316aeb3a3
#
_entry.id   fba329597176e3f0993f8a3316aeb3a3
#
_cell.length_a   1.000
_cell.length_b   1.000
_cell.length_c   1.000
_cell.angle_alpha   90.00
_cell.angle_beta   90.00
_cell.angle_gamma   90.00
#
_symmetry.space_group_name_H-M   'P 1'
#
loop_
_entity.id
_entity.type
_entity.pdbx_description
1 polymer ?
#
loop_
_entity_poly.entity_id
_entity_poly.type
_entity_poly.pdbx_seq_one_letter_code
_entity_poly.pdbx_strand_id
1 'polypeptide(L)'
;MNKSQSVLLCLVGVAFSVALAVYIVSERRPSLSTDRSTGEAIALDSITLPPESQTFVGGDYQLVISSADGWQTPVAIAALSKGDEPLWQKTLPHQYGPRFALVSPLGQVLLLDEHINIASDHAIALINAEGKTIADYSFDDVHRKLQDADRTITRADMVNQAKSGWWISAPPTLIPAGTHAHVETSGTIIQIHLQNGVLTPSPS
;
A
#
# COMPACT_ATOMS: atom_id res chain seq x y z
N MET A 1 14.36 -4.35 -70.32
CA MET A 1 13.40 -5.39 -69.82
C MET A 1 13.50 -5.40 -68.34
N ASN A 2 12.60 -4.66 -67.67
CA ASN A 2 12.53 -4.59 -66.19
C ASN A 2 11.21 -5.19 -65.74
N LYS A 3 11.29 -6.25 -64.98
CA LYS A 3 10.13 -6.85 -64.32
C LYS A 3 9.98 -6.25 -62.93
N SER A 4 8.94 -5.46 -62.75
CA SER A 4 8.43 -4.95 -61.49
C SER A 4 7.79 -6.10 -60.70
N GLN A 5 8.25 -6.40 -59.49
CA GLN A 5 7.58 -7.31 -58.55
C GLN A 5 6.82 -6.48 -57.52
N SER A 6 5.53 -6.54 -57.59
CA SER A 6 4.62 -6.01 -56.59
C SER A 6 4.57 -6.95 -55.37
N VAL A 7 4.97 -6.45 -54.21
CA VAL A 7 4.80 -7.16 -52.95
C VAL A 7 3.45 -6.80 -52.38
N LEU A 8 2.57 -7.78 -52.29
CA LEU A 8 1.24 -7.70 -51.67
C LEU A 8 1.37 -7.89 -50.16
N LEU A 9 1.14 -6.82 -49.41
CA LEU A 9 1.14 -6.84 -47.93
C LEU A 9 -0.23 -7.31 -47.44
N CYS A 10 -0.34 -8.56 -46.96
CA CYS A 10 -1.53 -9.04 -46.28
C CYS A 10 -1.54 -8.55 -44.83
N LEU A 11 -2.42 -7.59 -44.51
CA LEU A 11 -2.77 -7.18 -43.14
C LEU A 11 -3.76 -8.22 -42.59
N VAL A 12 -3.29 -9.06 -41.68
CA VAL A 12 -4.16 -9.94 -40.88
C VAL A 12 -4.62 -9.17 -39.65
N GLY A 13 -5.84 -8.68 -39.68
CA GLY A 13 -6.51 -8.09 -38.52
C GLY A 13 -6.99 -9.19 -37.56
N VAL A 14 -6.39 -9.27 -36.39
CA VAL A 14 -6.89 -10.14 -35.30
C VAL A 14 -7.89 -9.32 -34.48
N ALA A 15 -9.18 -9.60 -34.68
CA ALA A 15 -10.23 -9.07 -33.84
C ALA A 15 -10.30 -9.87 -32.53
N PHE A 16 -9.90 -9.27 -31.41
CA PHE A 16 -10.13 -9.80 -30.08
C PHE A 16 -11.57 -9.50 -29.65
N SER A 17 -12.43 -10.53 -29.72
CA SER A 17 -13.75 -10.47 -29.10
C SER A 17 -13.63 -10.78 -27.60
N VAL A 18 -13.77 -9.75 -26.75
CA VAL A 18 -13.91 -9.94 -25.31
C VAL A 18 -15.37 -10.29 -25.02
N ALA A 19 -15.62 -11.55 -24.70
CA ALA A 19 -16.92 -11.99 -24.20
C ALA A 19 -17.02 -11.62 -22.71
N LEU A 20 -17.85 -10.62 -22.39
CA LEU A 20 -18.21 -10.24 -21.03
C LEU A 20 -19.25 -11.25 -20.50
N ALA A 21 -18.81 -12.20 -19.68
CA ALA A 21 -19.71 -13.09 -18.95
C ALA A 21 -20.25 -12.36 -17.71
N VAL A 22 -21.50 -11.89 -17.78
CA VAL A 22 -22.22 -11.37 -16.61
C VAL A 22 -22.74 -12.57 -15.80
N TYR A 23 -22.12 -12.80 -14.64
CA TYR A 23 -22.60 -13.80 -13.67
C TYR A 23 -23.62 -13.11 -12.75
N ILE A 24 -24.91 -13.40 -12.96
CA ILE A 24 -25.97 -12.99 -12.05
C ILE A 24 -26.05 -14.05 -10.95
N VAL A 25 -25.44 -13.76 -9.79
CA VAL A 25 -25.63 -14.56 -8.57
C VAL A 25 -26.92 -14.10 -7.90
N SER A 26 -27.93 -14.94 -7.99
CA SER A 26 -29.21 -14.77 -7.26
C SER A 26 -28.98 -15.16 -5.80
N GLU A 27 -28.74 -14.20 -4.91
CA GLU A 27 -28.66 -14.44 -3.47
C GLU A 27 -30.04 -14.62 -2.86
N ARG A 28 -30.33 -15.86 -2.43
CA ARG A 28 -31.40 -16.15 -1.46
C ARG A 28 -30.99 -15.52 -0.11
N ARG A 29 -31.73 -14.50 0.31
CA ARG A 29 -31.60 -13.94 1.67
C ARG A 29 -32.06 -14.97 2.70
N PRO A 30 -31.23 -15.38 3.67
CA PRO A 30 -31.73 -16.06 4.85
C PRO A 30 -32.44 -15.03 5.74
N SER A 31 -33.65 -15.37 6.18
CA SER A 31 -34.39 -14.62 7.19
C SER A 31 -33.69 -14.73 8.52
N LEU A 32 -33.08 -13.64 8.98
CA LEU A 32 -32.52 -13.54 10.33
C LEU A 32 -33.66 -13.33 11.33
N SER A 33 -33.81 -14.31 12.24
CA SER A 33 -34.62 -14.22 13.44
C SER A 33 -34.05 -13.10 14.35
N THR A 34 -34.94 -12.22 14.76
CA THR A 34 -34.67 -11.11 15.69
C THR A 34 -34.40 -11.66 17.09
N ASP A 35 -33.13 -11.81 17.44
CA ASP A 35 -32.75 -11.94 18.86
C ASP A 35 -32.21 -10.60 19.33
N ARG A 36 -32.96 -9.99 20.28
CA ARG A 36 -32.71 -8.70 20.86
C ARG A 36 -31.67 -8.87 21.97
N SER A 37 -30.38 -8.87 21.63
CA SER A 37 -29.36 -8.55 22.60
C SER A 37 -28.93 -7.08 22.40
N THR A 38 -29.08 -6.30 23.44
CA THR A 38 -28.59 -4.93 23.58
C THR A 38 -27.06 -4.91 23.48
N GLY A 39 -26.55 -4.99 22.26
CA GLY A 39 -25.18 -4.62 21.91
C GLY A 39 -25.21 -3.18 21.44
N GLU A 40 -24.49 -2.30 22.11
CA GLU A 40 -24.19 -0.97 21.61
C GLU A 40 -23.78 -1.11 20.13
N ALA A 41 -24.58 -0.56 19.25
CA ALA A 41 -24.16 -0.35 17.87
C ALA A 41 -22.94 0.56 17.94
N ILE A 42 -21.75 -0.02 17.78
CA ILE A 42 -20.56 0.76 17.49
C ILE A 42 -20.95 1.54 16.25
N ALA A 43 -21.20 2.84 16.41
CA ALA A 43 -21.34 3.74 15.30
C ALA A 43 -20.09 3.51 14.45
N LEU A 44 -20.28 3.04 13.21
CA LEU A 44 -19.23 3.06 12.20
C LEU A 44 -18.95 4.55 12.01
N ASP A 45 -18.01 5.07 12.80
CA ASP A 45 -17.46 6.41 12.60
C ASP A 45 -17.13 6.50 11.13
N SER A 46 -17.65 7.54 10.50
CA SER A 46 -17.50 7.75 9.08
C SER A 46 -16.01 7.70 8.72
N ILE A 47 -15.61 6.64 8.01
CA ILE A 47 -14.23 6.51 7.52
C ILE A 47 -13.96 7.75 6.66
N THR A 48 -12.99 8.56 7.07
CA THR A 48 -12.52 9.65 6.23
C THR A 48 -11.73 9.05 5.08
N LEU A 49 -12.29 9.09 3.88
CA LEU A 49 -11.63 8.58 2.68
C LEU A 49 -10.38 9.43 2.36
N PRO A 50 -9.32 8.82 1.83
CA PRO A 50 -8.17 9.56 1.32
C PRO A 50 -8.56 10.36 0.07
N PRO A 51 -7.72 11.33 -0.37
CA PRO A 51 -7.85 11.93 -1.69
C PRO A 51 -7.88 10.87 -2.79
N GLU A 52 -8.62 11.08 -3.88
CA GLU A 52 -8.70 10.13 -4.98
C GLU A 52 -7.34 9.82 -5.62
N SER A 53 -6.39 10.75 -5.51
CA SER A 53 -5.01 10.57 -5.97
C SER A 53 -4.05 11.34 -5.07
N GLN A 54 -2.90 10.74 -4.79
CA GLN A 54 -1.79 11.34 -4.04
C GLN A 54 -0.49 11.08 -4.78
N THR A 55 0.42 12.08 -4.76
CA THR A 55 1.73 11.99 -5.41
C THR A 55 2.85 12.13 -4.39
N PHE A 56 3.84 11.24 -4.47
CA PHE A 56 5.03 11.22 -3.63
C PHE A 56 6.26 11.24 -4.53
N VAL A 57 7.29 12.01 -4.16
CA VAL A 57 8.48 12.22 -4.98
C VAL A 57 9.74 11.87 -4.21
N GLY A 58 10.67 11.19 -4.86
CA GLY A 58 12.01 10.87 -4.34
C GLY A 58 13.07 10.94 -5.44
N GLY A 59 13.87 12.02 -5.48
CA GLY A 59 14.78 12.28 -6.60
C GLY A 59 14.03 12.42 -7.92
N ASP A 60 14.40 11.61 -8.92
CA ASP A 60 13.74 11.57 -10.24
C ASP A 60 12.50 10.66 -10.27
N TYR A 61 12.18 9.99 -9.15
CA TYR A 61 11.07 9.06 -9.08
C TYR A 61 9.81 9.71 -8.55
N GLN A 62 8.68 9.38 -9.16
CA GLN A 62 7.36 9.82 -8.78
C GLN A 62 6.44 8.61 -8.61
N LEU A 63 5.85 8.48 -7.43
CA LEU A 63 4.81 7.50 -7.11
C LEU A 63 3.46 8.21 -7.09
N VAL A 64 2.50 7.68 -7.82
CA VAL A 64 1.10 8.09 -7.74
C VAL A 64 0.31 6.94 -7.14
N ILE A 65 -0.42 7.22 -6.06
CA ILE A 65 -1.37 6.28 -5.45
C ILE A 65 -2.77 6.85 -5.68
N SER A 66 -3.63 6.06 -6.28
CA SER A 66 -4.99 6.50 -6.63
C SER A 66 -6.03 5.43 -6.34
N SER A 67 -7.27 5.88 -6.17
CA SER A 67 -8.42 4.98 -6.20
C SER A 67 -8.61 4.38 -7.59
N ALA A 68 -9.07 3.13 -7.65
CA ALA A 68 -9.45 2.50 -8.91
C ALA A 68 -10.82 3.01 -9.45
N ASP A 69 -11.69 3.50 -8.55
CA ASP A 69 -13.11 3.77 -8.86
C ASP A 69 -13.72 4.93 -8.03
N GLY A 70 -12.90 5.87 -7.57
CA GLY A 70 -13.34 6.97 -6.69
C GLY A 70 -13.73 6.49 -5.29
N TRP A 71 -13.05 5.44 -4.80
CA TRP A 71 -13.27 4.82 -3.50
C TRP A 71 -14.66 4.16 -3.33
N GLN A 72 -15.29 3.74 -4.41
CA GLN A 72 -16.47 2.88 -4.34
C GLN A 72 -16.10 1.48 -3.82
N THR A 73 -14.87 1.04 -4.11
CA THR A 73 -14.22 -0.11 -3.48
C THR A 73 -12.95 0.32 -2.75
N PRO A 74 -12.50 -0.42 -1.73
CA PRO A 74 -11.28 -0.09 -0.98
C PRO A 74 -10.00 -0.44 -1.75
N VAL A 75 -10.00 -0.33 -3.07
CA VAL A 75 -8.89 -0.74 -3.94
C VAL A 75 -8.04 0.45 -4.33
N ALA A 76 -6.77 0.43 -3.93
CA ALA A 76 -5.76 1.40 -4.32
C ALA A 76 -4.84 0.86 -5.42
N ILE A 77 -4.49 1.73 -6.36
CA ILE A 77 -3.52 1.46 -7.42
C ILE A 77 -2.31 2.36 -7.21
N ALA A 78 -1.12 1.80 -7.27
CA ALA A 78 0.13 2.54 -7.25
C ALA A 78 0.82 2.46 -8.62
N ALA A 79 1.34 3.58 -9.09
CA ALA A 79 2.14 3.68 -10.30
C ALA A 79 3.44 4.45 -10.01
N LEU A 80 4.59 3.87 -10.33
CA LEU A 80 5.90 4.51 -10.23
C LEU A 80 6.42 4.87 -11.60
N SER A 81 6.94 6.09 -11.74
CA SER A 81 7.68 6.55 -12.91
C SER A 81 9.03 7.13 -12.52
N LYS A 82 9.96 7.21 -13.49
CA LYS A 82 11.23 7.94 -13.37
C LYS A 82 11.26 9.02 -14.45
N GLY A 83 11.18 10.29 -14.06
CA GLY A 83 10.83 11.34 -15.00
C GLY A 83 9.52 11.00 -15.71
N ASP A 84 9.54 11.03 -17.05
CA ASP A 84 8.37 10.70 -17.88
C ASP A 84 8.25 9.19 -18.20
N GLU A 85 9.20 8.35 -17.77
CA GLU A 85 9.22 6.91 -18.04
C GLU A 85 8.42 6.14 -17.00
N PRO A 86 7.30 5.46 -17.37
CA PRO A 86 6.58 4.59 -16.46
C PRO A 86 7.39 3.32 -16.20
N LEU A 87 7.59 2.98 -14.91
CA LEU A 87 8.33 1.79 -14.51
C LEU A 87 7.41 0.62 -14.22
N TRP A 88 6.41 0.83 -13.34
CA TRP A 88 5.43 -0.20 -13.01
C TRP A 88 4.13 0.41 -12.49
N GLN A 89 3.06 -0.40 -12.57
CA GLN A 89 1.76 -0.15 -11.95
C GLN A 89 1.26 -1.44 -11.30
N LYS A 90 0.66 -1.34 -10.12
CA LYS A 90 0.10 -2.49 -9.40
C LYS A 90 -1.01 -2.10 -8.44
N THR A 91 -1.90 -3.02 -8.17
CA THR A 91 -2.85 -2.93 -7.06
C THR A 91 -2.11 -3.11 -5.75
N LEU A 92 -2.41 -2.26 -4.78
CA LEU A 92 -1.86 -2.35 -3.44
C LEU A 92 -2.72 -3.28 -2.56
N PRO A 93 -2.10 -3.98 -1.59
CA PRO A 93 -2.86 -4.79 -0.64
C PRO A 93 -3.58 -3.94 0.42
N HIS A 94 -3.15 -2.69 0.63
CA HIS A 94 -3.72 -1.76 1.60
C HIS A 94 -5.13 -1.33 1.20
N GLN A 95 -6.08 -1.46 2.12
CA GLN A 95 -7.44 -0.95 1.94
C GLN A 95 -7.44 0.59 1.96
N TYR A 96 -8.04 1.20 0.95
CA TYR A 96 -8.00 2.66 0.72
C TYR A 96 -6.58 3.24 0.58
N GLY A 97 -5.57 2.39 0.29
CA GLY A 97 -4.17 2.75 0.19
C GLY A 97 -3.45 2.82 1.54
N PRO A 98 -2.14 3.05 1.52
CA PRO A 98 -1.34 3.24 2.72
C PRO A 98 -1.59 4.62 3.32
N ARG A 99 -1.40 4.76 4.64
CA ARG A 99 -1.45 6.05 5.32
C ARG A 99 -0.26 6.94 4.97
N PHE A 100 0.92 6.33 4.84
CA PHE A 100 2.14 7.02 4.42
C PHE A 100 2.81 6.27 3.29
N ALA A 101 3.41 7.03 2.37
CA ALA A 101 4.30 6.50 1.35
C ALA A 101 5.56 7.36 1.28
N LEU A 102 6.71 6.71 1.19
CA LEU A 102 8.00 7.35 0.97
C LEU A 102 8.63 6.78 -0.29
N VAL A 103 9.23 7.65 -1.10
CA VAL A 103 9.96 7.25 -2.30
C VAL A 103 11.42 7.66 -2.11
N SER A 104 12.34 6.70 -2.20
CA SER A 104 13.77 6.99 -2.10
C SER A 104 14.32 7.55 -3.42
N PRO A 105 15.46 8.26 -3.40
CA PRO A 105 16.14 8.69 -4.62
C PRO A 105 16.62 7.54 -5.53
N LEU A 106 16.56 6.30 -5.04
CA LEU A 106 16.89 5.09 -5.80
C LEU A 106 15.64 4.32 -6.29
N GLY A 107 14.44 4.90 -6.11
CA GLY A 107 13.19 4.33 -6.58
C GLY A 107 12.58 3.25 -5.71
N GLN A 108 13.13 3.00 -4.48
CA GLN A 108 12.42 2.16 -3.53
C GLN A 108 11.19 2.91 -2.99
N VAL A 109 10.09 2.18 -2.88
CA VAL A 109 8.81 2.67 -2.36
C VAL A 109 8.52 1.97 -1.04
N LEU A 110 8.43 2.74 0.04
CA LEU A 110 8.02 2.26 1.36
C LEU A 110 6.59 2.72 1.62
N LEU A 111 5.70 1.76 1.84
CA LEU A 111 4.30 1.97 2.19
C LEU A 111 4.11 1.58 3.66
N LEU A 112 3.41 2.42 4.41
CA LEU A 112 3.28 2.27 5.85
C LEU A 112 1.83 2.46 6.28
N ASP A 113 1.38 1.53 7.12
CA ASP A 113 0.08 1.54 7.78
C ASP A 113 -1.11 1.52 6.80
N GLU A 114 -2.27 1.11 7.25
CA GLU A 114 -3.51 1.24 6.49
C GLU A 114 -4.04 2.68 6.58
N HIS A 115 -4.73 3.15 5.56
CA HIS A 115 -5.43 4.43 5.65
C HIS A 115 -6.49 4.41 6.74
N ILE A 116 -7.18 3.30 6.90
CA ILE A 116 -8.13 3.06 7.99
C ILE A 116 -7.41 2.55 9.25
N ASN A 117 -7.95 2.86 10.42
CA ASN A 117 -7.35 2.51 11.71
C ASN A 117 -7.61 1.04 12.09
N ILE A 118 -6.89 0.13 11.47
CA ILE A 118 -6.94 -1.32 11.75
C ILE A 118 -5.54 -1.91 11.86
N ALA A 119 -5.42 -3.03 12.59
CA ALA A 119 -4.21 -3.82 12.55
C ALA A 119 -4.06 -4.44 11.15
N SER A 120 -3.02 -4.06 10.45
CA SER A 120 -2.79 -4.45 9.06
C SER A 120 -1.90 -5.68 8.94
N ASP A 121 -2.20 -6.54 7.98
CA ASP A 121 -1.27 -7.58 7.52
C ASP A 121 -0.12 -6.98 6.68
N HIS A 122 -0.22 -5.69 6.31
CA HIS A 122 0.73 -4.92 5.50
C HIS A 122 1.13 -3.62 6.20
N ALA A 123 1.48 -3.68 7.49
CA ALA A 123 1.87 -2.50 8.26
C ALA A 123 3.13 -1.82 7.71
N ILE A 124 4.03 -2.58 7.09
CA ILE A 124 5.22 -2.11 6.36
C ILE A 124 5.36 -2.93 5.09
N ALA A 125 5.23 -2.30 3.92
CA ALA A 125 5.51 -2.93 2.64
C ALA A 125 6.60 -2.15 1.89
N LEU A 126 7.66 -2.83 1.46
CA LEU A 126 8.78 -2.25 0.71
C LEU A 126 8.84 -2.85 -0.69
N ILE A 127 8.82 -1.98 -1.69
CA ILE A 127 8.83 -2.33 -3.12
C ILE A 127 10.06 -1.69 -3.76
N ASN A 128 10.79 -2.43 -4.61
CA ASN A 128 11.93 -1.88 -5.33
C ASN A 128 11.52 -1.13 -6.60
N ALA A 129 12.50 -0.51 -7.27
CA ALA A 129 12.26 0.26 -8.50
C ALA A 129 11.66 -0.57 -9.65
N GLU A 130 11.84 -1.90 -9.63
CA GLU A 130 11.28 -2.85 -10.60
C GLU A 130 9.88 -3.35 -10.23
N GLY A 131 9.29 -2.84 -9.14
CA GLY A 131 7.95 -3.21 -8.69
C GLY A 131 7.89 -4.53 -7.90
N LYS A 132 9.04 -5.13 -7.55
CA LYS A 132 9.08 -6.34 -6.72
C LYS A 132 8.99 -5.98 -5.24
N THR A 133 8.12 -6.64 -4.50
CA THR A 133 8.06 -6.54 -3.04
C THR A 133 9.33 -7.18 -2.44
N ILE A 134 10.09 -6.38 -1.68
CA ILE A 134 11.32 -6.78 -1.00
C ILE A 134 11.00 -7.29 0.40
N ALA A 135 10.09 -6.60 1.10
CA ALA A 135 9.64 -6.94 2.44
C ALA A 135 8.17 -6.57 2.62
N ASP A 136 7.50 -7.35 3.44
CA ASP A 136 6.11 -7.16 3.81
C ASP A 136 5.93 -7.64 5.25
N TYR A 137 5.55 -6.75 6.16
CA TYR A 137 5.43 -7.01 7.58
C TYR A 137 4.03 -6.65 8.06
N SER A 138 3.41 -7.57 8.76
CA SER A 138 2.17 -7.30 9.49
C SER A 138 2.45 -6.41 10.72
N PHE A 139 1.40 -5.82 11.27
CA PHE A 139 1.47 -5.14 12.56
C PHE A 139 2.05 -6.04 13.66
N ASP A 140 1.72 -7.33 13.64
CA ASP A 140 2.22 -8.31 14.59
C ASP A 140 3.72 -8.60 14.43
N ASP A 141 4.22 -8.59 13.19
CA ASP A 141 5.64 -8.73 12.93
C ASP A 141 6.42 -7.52 13.43
N VAL A 142 5.90 -6.32 13.21
CA VAL A 142 6.47 -5.07 13.72
C VAL A 142 6.51 -5.09 15.26
N HIS A 143 5.39 -5.44 15.91
CA HIS A 143 5.32 -5.54 17.37
C HIS A 143 6.33 -6.56 17.91
N ARG A 144 6.45 -7.74 17.29
CA ARG A 144 7.43 -8.77 17.67
C ARG A 144 8.86 -8.25 17.57
N LYS A 145 9.18 -7.49 16.49
CA LYS A 145 10.49 -6.86 16.33
C LYS A 145 10.81 -5.84 17.40
N LEU A 146 9.83 -5.07 17.84
CA LEU A 146 9.98 -4.14 18.96
C LEU A 146 10.22 -4.89 20.28
N GLN A 147 9.49 -5.99 20.53
CA GLN A 147 9.67 -6.83 21.71
C GLN A 147 11.03 -7.54 21.76
N ASP A 148 11.67 -7.81 20.62
CA ASP A 148 13.05 -8.32 20.59
C ASP A 148 14.04 -7.29 21.18
N ALA A 149 13.76 -5.97 21.05
CA ALA A 149 14.57 -4.89 21.60
C ALA A 149 14.12 -4.47 23.01
N ASP A 150 12.82 -4.37 23.24
CA ASP A 150 12.22 -4.05 24.54
C ASP A 150 10.94 -4.88 24.77
N ARG A 151 11.03 -5.87 25.65
CA ARG A 151 9.92 -6.78 25.97
C ARG A 151 8.74 -6.12 26.68
N THR A 152 8.89 -4.88 27.14
CA THR A 152 7.82 -4.15 27.83
C THR A 152 6.83 -3.51 26.89
N ILE A 153 7.20 -3.29 25.60
CA ILE A 153 6.32 -2.68 24.61
C ILE A 153 5.16 -3.62 24.29
N THR A 154 3.95 -3.14 24.51
CA THR A 154 2.72 -3.86 24.18
C THR A 154 2.08 -3.29 22.91
N ARG A 155 1.18 -4.07 22.27
CA ARG A 155 0.37 -3.56 21.15
C ARG A 155 -0.46 -2.34 21.57
N ALA A 156 -0.99 -2.34 22.79
CA ALA A 156 -1.75 -1.23 23.32
C ALA A 156 -0.90 0.04 23.44
N ASP A 157 0.38 -0.07 23.82
CA ASP A 157 1.30 1.07 23.87
C ASP A 157 1.51 1.65 22.49
N MET A 158 1.73 0.81 21.47
CA MET A 158 1.90 1.26 20.09
C MET A 158 0.69 2.06 19.61
N VAL A 159 -0.52 1.54 19.84
CA VAL A 159 -1.77 2.18 19.40
C VAL A 159 -2.09 3.43 20.23
N ASN A 160 -1.98 3.36 21.57
CA ASN A 160 -2.34 4.46 22.47
C ASN A 160 -1.38 5.66 22.37
N GLN A 161 -0.12 5.42 21.99
CA GLN A 161 0.88 6.47 21.80
C GLN A 161 0.96 6.97 20.36
N ALA A 162 0.22 6.37 19.44
CA ALA A 162 0.16 6.80 18.05
C ALA A 162 -0.49 8.19 17.94
N LYS A 163 0.11 9.07 17.15
CA LYS A 163 -0.38 10.44 16.90
C LYS A 163 -0.55 10.75 15.42
N SER A 164 0.09 9.95 14.56
CA SER A 164 0.12 10.21 13.12
C SER A 164 -0.54 9.10 12.31
N GLY A 165 -0.64 7.88 12.86
CA GLY A 165 -1.26 6.73 12.21
C GLY A 165 -1.89 5.79 13.23
N TRP A 166 -2.20 4.55 12.85
CA TRP A 166 -2.75 3.54 13.75
C TRP A 166 -1.75 3.13 14.85
N TRP A 167 -0.48 3.03 14.50
CA TRP A 167 0.61 2.65 15.41
C TRP A 167 1.84 3.58 15.30
N ILE A 168 1.81 4.57 14.42
CA ILE A 168 2.92 5.49 14.12
C ILE A 168 2.75 6.77 14.93
N SER A 169 3.79 7.13 15.72
CA SER A 169 3.77 8.28 16.63
C SER A 169 4.09 9.61 15.95
N ALA A 170 4.91 9.59 14.90
CA ALA A 170 5.29 10.77 14.11
C ALA A 170 5.35 10.44 12.61
N PRO A 171 5.17 11.41 11.71
CA PRO A 171 5.32 11.18 10.28
C PRO A 171 6.66 10.53 9.96
N PRO A 172 6.69 9.44 9.17
CA PRO A 172 7.92 8.74 8.83
C PRO A 172 8.82 9.62 7.95
N THR A 173 10.14 9.43 8.05
CA THR A 173 11.12 10.23 7.31
C THR A 173 12.17 9.36 6.64
N LEU A 174 12.68 9.82 5.49
CA LEU A 174 13.88 9.25 4.87
C LEU A 174 15.13 9.87 5.51
N ILE A 175 16.14 9.04 5.80
CA ILE A 175 17.46 9.54 6.19
C ILE A 175 18.13 10.18 4.95
N PRO A 176 18.90 11.27 5.13
CA PRO A 176 19.74 11.82 4.06
C PRO A 176 20.58 10.69 3.43
N ALA A 177 20.63 10.56 2.15
CA ALA A 177 21.16 9.47 1.34
C ALA A 177 20.13 8.40 0.92
N GLY A 178 18.91 8.41 1.46
CA GLY A 178 17.80 7.55 0.98
C GLY A 178 18.01 6.04 1.14
N THR A 179 18.90 5.63 2.05
CA THR A 179 19.19 4.20 2.29
C THR A 179 18.32 3.59 3.38
N HIS A 180 17.75 4.44 4.25
CA HIS A 180 16.93 4.04 5.38
C HIS A 180 15.72 4.97 5.53
N ALA A 181 14.67 4.44 6.14
CA ALA A 181 13.56 5.23 6.67
C ALA A 181 13.49 5.09 8.19
N HIS A 182 13.04 6.14 8.87
CA HIS A 182 12.72 6.14 10.29
C HIS A 182 11.22 6.17 10.49
N VAL A 183 10.74 5.27 11.33
CA VAL A 183 9.34 5.20 11.78
C VAL A 183 9.35 5.20 13.30
N GLU A 184 8.72 6.19 13.90
CA GLU A 184 8.61 6.30 15.36
C GLU A 184 7.34 5.63 15.86
N THR A 185 7.45 4.82 16.91
CA THR A 185 6.35 4.17 17.60
C THR A 185 6.72 3.92 19.06
N SER A 186 5.83 4.23 20.01
CA SER A 186 6.01 3.97 21.45
C SER A 186 7.37 4.40 22.00
N GLY A 187 7.89 5.58 21.61
CA GLY A 187 9.20 6.08 22.07
C GLY A 187 10.38 5.29 21.51
N THR A 188 10.19 4.50 20.46
CA THR A 188 11.23 3.74 19.76
C THR A 188 11.25 4.14 18.30
N ILE A 189 12.44 4.27 17.71
CA ILE A 189 12.59 4.46 16.28
C ILE A 189 12.87 3.10 15.63
N ILE A 190 12.05 2.73 14.67
CA ILE A 190 12.32 1.59 13.78
C ILE A 190 13.07 2.16 12.57
N GLN A 191 14.31 1.74 12.40
CA GLN A 191 15.07 1.99 11.19
C GLN A 191 14.79 0.88 10.17
N ILE A 192 14.33 1.27 8.99
CA ILE A 192 14.00 0.34 7.89
C ILE A 192 15.06 0.49 6.80
N HIS A 193 15.81 -0.57 6.55
CA HIS A 193 16.76 -0.62 5.44
C HIS A 193 16.04 -0.76 4.10
N LEU A 194 16.13 0.23 3.22
CA LEU A 194 15.38 0.25 1.96
C LEU A 194 15.92 -0.71 0.88
N GLN A 195 17.13 -1.25 1.04
CA GLN A 195 17.67 -2.24 0.09
C GLN A 195 17.18 -3.66 0.35
N ASN A 196 16.90 -4.02 1.61
CA ASN A 196 16.61 -5.40 2.01
C ASN A 196 15.41 -5.54 2.96
N GLY A 197 14.80 -4.44 3.38
CA GLY A 197 13.65 -4.41 4.27
C GLY A 197 13.93 -4.75 5.73
N VAL A 198 15.20 -4.90 6.15
CA VAL A 198 15.54 -5.23 7.53
C VAL A 198 15.08 -4.13 8.47
N LEU A 199 14.39 -4.52 9.55
CA LEU A 199 13.93 -3.65 10.63
C LEU A 199 14.92 -3.70 11.78
N THR A 200 15.38 -2.51 12.23
CA THR A 200 16.28 -2.37 13.38
C THR A 200 15.69 -1.37 14.37
N PRO A 201 15.09 -1.82 15.49
CA PRO A 201 14.62 -0.93 16.53
C PRO A 201 15.80 -0.30 17.27
N SER A 202 15.67 1.00 17.61
CA SER A 202 16.60 1.73 18.48
C SER A 202 15.83 2.68 19.40
N PRO A 203 16.29 2.91 20.64
CA PRO A 203 15.67 3.94 21.50
C PRO A 203 15.68 5.30 20.80
N SER A 204 14.60 6.08 20.98
CA SER A 204 14.48 7.46 20.49
C SER A 204 15.27 8.45 21.36
#